data_ce1d5751be15e9bbb936b3eeaa68a49a
#
_entry.id   ce1d5751be15e9bbb936b3eeaa68a49a
#
_cell.length_a   1.000
_cell.length_b   1.000
_cell.length_c   1.000
_cell.angle_alpha   90.00
_cell.angle_beta   90.00
_cell.angle_gamma   90.00
#
_symmetry.space_group_name_H-M   'P 1'
#
loop_
_entity.id
_entity.type
_entity.pdbx_description
1 polymer ?
#
loop_
_entity_poly.entity_id
_entity_poly.type
_entity_poly.pdbx_seq_one_letter_code
_entity_poly.pdbx_strand_id
1 'polypeptide(L)'
;MKVDKNPQPSVVVTGASRGIGRAIAKIAAGESATVVLLARSGEGLAAAAADVRAAGGNAVTLELDLAAPGASQRLEMFLDESGLFCDVLVNNAGYGIRGAATIIPRSDQLGIVDLNIRALTELTLRFLPAMAARGRGGVINLGSVAGYLPGPNMALYYASKSFVRSFSTSLNEELRGTGVTVTCVTPGPVATEFLRSSGAGRAALFKILPKVSAEYVAEKAWHGFKAGRGFVVPGFSAKITIAIATFLPKTILLPLIGRLQRRTSDLCPCGSGKTFRQCRASGHQAKRNVAE
;
A
#
# COMPACT_ATOMS: atom_id res chain seq x y z
N MET A 1 -21.46 -25.97 14.35
CA MET A 1 -20.17 -26.45 13.83
C MET A 1 -19.18 -26.52 14.97
N LYS A 2 -18.46 -27.65 15.15
CA LYS A 2 -17.40 -27.73 16.19
C LYS A 2 -16.23 -26.85 15.70
N VAL A 3 -15.94 -25.79 16.44
CA VAL A 3 -14.69 -25.03 16.25
C VAL A 3 -13.55 -26.01 16.48
N ASP A 4 -12.66 -26.14 15.51
CA ASP A 4 -11.50 -27.01 15.62
C ASP A 4 -10.67 -26.55 16.82
N LYS A 5 -10.38 -27.48 17.75
CA LYS A 5 -9.72 -27.13 19.02
C LYS A 5 -8.26 -26.71 18.86
N ASN A 6 -7.74 -26.74 17.61
CA ASN A 6 -6.36 -26.35 17.31
C ASN A 6 -6.28 -25.55 15.99
N PRO A 7 -6.56 -24.24 15.99
CA PRO A 7 -6.55 -23.44 14.79
C PRO A 7 -5.16 -23.43 14.14
N GLN A 8 -5.12 -23.46 12.79
CA GLN A 8 -3.90 -23.53 12.01
C GLN A 8 -3.39 -22.13 11.65
N PRO A 9 -2.06 -21.93 11.55
CA PRO A 9 -1.49 -20.67 11.14
C PRO A 9 -1.87 -20.31 9.69
N SER A 10 -2.12 -19.04 9.43
CA SER A 10 -2.36 -18.55 8.09
C SER A 10 -1.63 -17.24 7.78
N VAL A 11 -1.33 -17.05 6.51
CA VAL A 11 -0.84 -15.79 5.97
C VAL A 11 -2.01 -15.04 5.34
N VAL A 12 -2.40 -13.94 5.94
CA VAL A 12 -3.52 -13.11 5.47
C VAL A 12 -2.98 -12.04 4.54
N VAL A 13 -3.42 -12.01 3.28
CA VAL A 13 -2.96 -11.06 2.27
C VAL A 13 -4.10 -10.18 1.78
N THR A 14 -4.04 -8.89 2.08
CA THR A 14 -5.02 -7.91 1.60
C THR A 14 -4.66 -7.39 0.21
N GLY A 15 -5.66 -7.13 -0.64
CA GLY A 15 -5.44 -6.73 -2.03
C GLY A 15 -4.74 -7.82 -2.85
N ALA A 16 -5.06 -9.09 -2.57
CA ALA A 16 -4.39 -10.27 -3.11
C ALA A 16 -4.75 -10.58 -4.57
N SER A 17 -5.78 -9.95 -5.14
CA SER A 17 -6.28 -10.27 -6.49
C SER A 17 -5.28 -9.97 -7.63
N ARG A 18 -4.27 -9.11 -7.39
CA ARG A 18 -3.31 -8.68 -8.41
C ARG A 18 -2.02 -8.07 -7.84
N GLY A 19 -1.03 -7.85 -8.71
CA GLY A 19 0.19 -7.11 -8.40
C GLY A 19 1.00 -7.70 -7.25
N ILE A 20 1.51 -6.82 -6.37
CA ILE A 20 2.41 -7.21 -5.29
C ILE A 20 1.74 -8.19 -4.31
N GLY A 21 0.47 -7.96 -3.95
CA GLY A 21 -0.26 -8.85 -3.03
C GLY A 21 -0.38 -10.27 -3.57
N ARG A 22 -0.73 -10.43 -4.86
CA ARG A 22 -0.79 -11.74 -5.53
C ARG A 22 0.58 -12.42 -5.57
N ALA A 23 1.63 -11.65 -5.85
CA ALA A 23 3.00 -12.17 -5.86
C ALA A 23 3.48 -12.60 -4.47
N ILE A 24 3.17 -11.82 -3.40
CA ILE A 24 3.49 -12.22 -2.02
C ILE A 24 2.73 -13.50 -1.64
N ALA A 25 1.44 -13.58 -1.98
CA ALA A 25 0.61 -14.75 -1.71
C ALA A 25 1.21 -16.02 -2.32
N LYS A 26 1.68 -15.94 -3.58
CA LYS A 26 2.33 -17.06 -4.26
C LYS A 26 3.66 -17.48 -3.57
N ILE A 27 4.45 -16.53 -3.09
CA ILE A 27 5.70 -16.83 -2.37
C ILE A 27 5.40 -17.47 -1.02
N ALA A 28 4.44 -16.91 -0.26
CA ALA A 28 4.03 -17.44 1.03
C ALA A 28 3.51 -18.88 0.95
N ALA A 29 2.86 -19.24 -0.15
CA ALA A 29 2.36 -20.59 -0.41
C ALA A 29 3.45 -21.67 -0.34
N GLY A 30 4.68 -21.37 -0.78
CA GLY A 30 5.80 -22.29 -0.75
C GLY A 30 6.33 -22.62 0.65
N GLU A 31 5.89 -21.89 1.68
CA GLU A 31 6.31 -22.09 3.08
C GLU A 31 5.24 -22.74 3.98
N SER A 32 4.29 -23.47 3.38
CA SER A 32 3.37 -24.40 4.06
C SER A 32 2.25 -23.84 4.93
N ALA A 33 2.00 -22.53 4.93
CA ALA A 33 0.81 -21.99 5.59
C ALA A 33 -0.38 -21.94 4.62
N THR A 34 -1.60 -22.01 5.14
CA THR A 34 -2.78 -21.61 4.38
C THR A 34 -2.72 -20.11 4.12
N VAL A 35 -2.88 -19.70 2.85
CA VAL A 35 -2.91 -18.30 2.47
C VAL A 35 -4.35 -17.84 2.33
N VAL A 36 -4.74 -16.86 3.14
CA VAL A 36 -6.06 -16.22 3.09
C VAL A 36 -5.97 -14.98 2.21
N LEU A 37 -6.66 -15.01 1.09
CA LEU A 37 -6.62 -14.00 0.04
C LEU A 37 -7.83 -13.08 0.15
N LEU A 38 -7.60 -11.78 0.39
CA LEU A 38 -8.66 -10.77 0.51
C LEU A 38 -8.62 -9.78 -0.64
N ALA A 39 -9.77 -9.56 -1.27
CA ALA A 39 -10.02 -8.47 -2.21
C ALA A 39 -11.53 -8.23 -2.37
N ARG A 40 -11.89 -7.21 -3.14
CA ARG A 40 -13.30 -6.90 -3.47
C ARG A 40 -13.82 -7.67 -4.67
N SER A 41 -12.95 -8.26 -5.49
CA SER A 41 -13.28 -8.95 -6.74
C SER A 41 -13.05 -10.45 -6.60
N GLY A 42 -14.11 -11.23 -6.66
CA GLY A 42 -14.07 -12.69 -6.59
C GLY A 42 -13.31 -13.32 -7.76
N GLU A 43 -13.48 -12.80 -8.98
CA GLU A 43 -12.75 -13.29 -10.15
C GLU A 43 -11.23 -13.16 -9.97
N GLY A 44 -10.77 -12.00 -9.51
CA GLY A 44 -9.35 -11.78 -9.23
C GLY A 44 -8.82 -12.65 -8.09
N LEU A 45 -9.65 -12.96 -7.09
CA LEU A 45 -9.30 -13.88 -6.00
C LEU A 45 -9.21 -15.33 -6.49
N ALA A 46 -10.11 -15.78 -7.36
CA ALA A 46 -10.07 -17.12 -7.92
C ALA A 46 -8.78 -17.37 -8.70
N ALA A 47 -8.35 -16.39 -9.52
CA ALA A 47 -7.10 -16.46 -10.25
C ALA A 47 -5.87 -16.46 -9.30
N ALA A 48 -5.88 -15.67 -8.23
CA ALA A 48 -4.81 -15.66 -7.24
C ALA A 48 -4.75 -16.97 -6.44
N ALA A 49 -5.91 -17.55 -6.11
CA ALA A 49 -6.00 -18.84 -5.44
C ALA A 49 -5.46 -19.99 -6.32
N ALA A 50 -5.71 -19.94 -7.62
CA ALA A 50 -5.13 -20.90 -8.56
C ALA A 50 -3.59 -20.82 -8.56
N ASP A 51 -3.01 -19.61 -8.56
CA ASP A 51 -1.55 -19.44 -8.48
C ASP A 51 -0.96 -19.99 -7.18
N VAL A 52 -1.63 -19.74 -6.05
CA VAL A 52 -1.20 -20.25 -4.74
C VAL A 52 -1.19 -21.79 -4.73
N ARG A 53 -2.27 -22.40 -5.26
CA ARG A 53 -2.34 -23.88 -5.36
C ARG A 53 -1.32 -24.45 -6.31
N ALA A 54 -1.09 -23.81 -7.46
CA ALA A 54 -0.05 -24.21 -8.42
C ALA A 54 1.37 -24.11 -7.83
N ALA A 55 1.57 -23.22 -6.83
CA ALA A 55 2.81 -23.13 -6.07
C ALA A 55 2.92 -24.13 -4.91
N GLY A 56 1.95 -25.05 -4.77
CA GLY A 56 1.94 -26.10 -3.73
C GLY A 56 1.33 -25.67 -2.40
N GLY A 57 0.76 -24.47 -2.30
CA GLY A 57 0.11 -23.97 -1.08
C GLY A 57 -1.39 -24.24 -1.01
N ASN A 58 -1.96 -24.00 0.14
CA ASN A 58 -3.41 -24.00 0.35
C ASN A 58 -3.94 -22.55 0.29
N ALA A 59 -5.05 -22.33 -0.39
CA ALA A 59 -5.64 -21.00 -0.58
C ALA A 59 -7.13 -20.97 -0.19
N VAL A 60 -7.45 -20.00 0.66
CA VAL A 60 -8.84 -19.64 1.03
C VAL A 60 -9.09 -18.21 0.59
N THR A 61 -10.26 -17.91 0.07
CA THR A 61 -10.62 -16.59 -0.45
C THR A 61 -11.71 -15.93 0.38
N LEU A 62 -11.61 -14.63 0.61
CA LEU A 62 -12.63 -13.83 1.24
C LEU A 62 -12.87 -12.56 0.43
N GLU A 63 -14.07 -12.42 -0.15
CA GLU A 63 -14.50 -11.15 -0.72
C GLU A 63 -14.88 -10.19 0.40
N LEU A 64 -14.10 -9.11 0.54
CA LEU A 64 -14.29 -8.13 1.60
C LEU A 64 -13.85 -6.75 1.15
N ASP A 65 -14.74 -5.76 1.32
CA ASP A 65 -14.32 -4.36 1.26
C ASP A 65 -13.76 -3.93 2.62
N LEU A 66 -12.45 -3.74 2.67
CA LEU A 66 -11.75 -3.36 3.90
C LEU A 66 -12.04 -1.92 4.34
N ALA A 67 -12.59 -1.07 3.47
CA ALA A 67 -13.03 0.28 3.84
C ALA A 67 -14.42 0.30 4.52
N ALA A 68 -15.16 -0.82 4.46
CA ALA A 68 -16.48 -0.93 5.09
C ALA A 68 -16.36 -1.04 6.62
N PRO A 69 -17.31 -0.47 7.37
CA PRO A 69 -17.38 -0.63 8.83
C PRO A 69 -17.39 -2.11 9.23
N GLY A 70 -16.64 -2.47 10.27
CA GLY A 70 -16.59 -3.82 10.81
C GLY A 70 -15.82 -4.83 9.94
N ALA A 71 -15.10 -4.39 8.90
CA ALA A 71 -14.37 -5.29 8.01
C ALA A 71 -13.30 -6.11 8.75
N SER A 72 -12.57 -5.51 9.68
CA SER A 72 -11.56 -6.20 10.48
C SER A 72 -12.17 -7.28 11.37
N GLN A 73 -13.35 -7.04 11.93
CA GLN A 73 -14.10 -8.01 12.73
C GLN A 73 -14.63 -9.17 11.88
N ARG A 74 -15.14 -8.86 10.68
CA ARG A 74 -15.60 -9.91 9.74
C ARG A 74 -14.46 -10.84 9.31
N LEU A 75 -13.27 -10.29 9.10
CA LEU A 75 -12.09 -11.10 8.81
C LEU A 75 -11.73 -12.03 9.99
N GLU A 76 -11.73 -11.52 11.22
CA GLU A 76 -11.46 -12.31 12.41
C GLU A 76 -12.46 -13.46 12.55
N MET A 77 -13.76 -13.17 12.47
CA MET A 77 -14.82 -14.19 12.50
C MET A 77 -14.62 -15.25 11.40
N PHE A 78 -14.30 -14.82 10.19
CA PHE A 78 -14.04 -15.73 9.07
C PHE A 78 -12.83 -16.67 9.35
N LEU A 79 -11.76 -16.16 9.95
CA LEU A 79 -10.61 -16.96 10.33
C LEU A 79 -11.01 -18.01 11.40
N ASP A 80 -11.73 -17.59 12.43
CA ASP A 80 -12.22 -18.47 13.50
C ASP A 80 -13.12 -19.59 12.96
N GLU A 81 -14.08 -19.24 12.10
CA GLU A 81 -14.99 -20.18 11.43
C GLU A 81 -14.25 -21.17 10.52
N SER A 82 -13.12 -20.73 9.94
CA SER A 82 -12.28 -21.55 9.07
C SER A 82 -11.26 -22.40 9.85
N GLY A 83 -11.21 -22.32 11.18
CA GLY A 83 -10.20 -22.99 12.00
C GLY A 83 -8.79 -22.45 11.79
N LEU A 84 -8.68 -21.16 11.44
CA LEU A 84 -7.42 -20.48 11.14
C LEU A 84 -7.14 -19.37 12.14
N PHE A 85 -5.87 -18.99 12.27
CA PHE A 85 -5.48 -17.73 12.91
C PHE A 85 -4.48 -16.97 12.04
N CYS A 86 -4.47 -15.64 12.17
CA CYS A 86 -3.51 -14.79 11.48
C CYS A 86 -2.13 -14.90 12.15
N ASP A 87 -1.19 -15.56 11.49
CA ASP A 87 0.21 -15.63 11.91
C ASP A 87 1.05 -14.55 11.22
N VAL A 88 0.76 -14.27 9.94
CA VAL A 88 1.36 -13.17 9.19
C VAL A 88 0.26 -12.35 8.51
N LEU A 89 0.27 -11.03 8.75
CA LEU A 89 -0.63 -10.08 8.09
C LEU A 89 0.12 -9.29 7.01
N VAL A 90 -0.35 -9.34 5.76
CA VAL A 90 0.18 -8.53 4.66
C VAL A 90 -0.83 -7.43 4.30
N ASN A 91 -0.61 -6.24 4.82
CA ASN A 91 -1.37 -5.03 4.49
C ASN A 91 -0.86 -4.44 3.17
N ASN A 92 -1.36 -4.99 2.06
CA ASN A 92 -1.01 -4.56 0.72
C ASN A 92 -2.15 -3.78 0.03
N ALA A 93 -3.41 -3.98 0.43
CA ALA A 93 -4.54 -3.24 -0.13
C ALA A 93 -4.34 -1.73 -0.03
N GLY A 94 -4.57 -1.03 -1.12
CA GLY A 94 -4.43 0.41 -1.15
C GLY A 94 -4.55 0.95 -2.57
N TYR A 95 -4.91 2.22 -2.67
CA TYR A 95 -4.97 2.93 -3.95
C TYR A 95 -4.54 4.38 -3.82
N GLY A 96 -4.39 5.04 -4.93
CA GLY A 96 -4.12 6.46 -5.02
C GLY A 96 -4.87 7.07 -6.19
N ILE A 97 -5.16 8.35 -6.11
CA ILE A 97 -5.81 9.12 -7.18
C ILE A 97 -4.95 10.33 -7.48
N ARG A 98 -4.70 10.55 -8.76
CA ARG A 98 -3.96 11.72 -9.23
C ARG A 98 -4.92 12.81 -9.72
N GLY A 99 -4.75 14.00 -9.21
CA GLY A 99 -5.50 15.20 -9.57
C GLY A 99 -5.34 16.29 -8.50
N ALA A 100 -5.80 17.50 -8.80
CA ALA A 100 -5.83 18.56 -7.79
C ALA A 100 -6.87 18.22 -6.71
N ALA A 101 -6.54 18.48 -5.45
CA ALA A 101 -7.44 18.19 -4.33
C ALA A 101 -8.79 18.93 -4.42
N THR A 102 -8.81 20.08 -5.10
CA THR A 102 -10.03 20.87 -5.36
C THR A 102 -10.93 20.28 -6.46
N ILE A 103 -10.45 19.28 -7.22
CA ILE A 103 -11.15 18.69 -8.37
C ILE A 103 -11.59 17.26 -8.09
N ILE A 104 -10.80 16.49 -7.34
CA ILE A 104 -11.14 15.10 -7.00
C ILE A 104 -12.35 15.10 -6.04
N PRO A 105 -13.39 14.29 -6.27
CA PRO A 105 -14.52 14.16 -5.37
C PRO A 105 -14.05 13.87 -3.92
N ARG A 106 -14.70 14.51 -2.95
CA ARG A 106 -14.36 14.36 -1.53
C ARG A 106 -14.44 12.91 -1.06
N SER A 107 -15.47 12.17 -1.51
CA SER A 107 -15.65 10.75 -1.20
C SER A 107 -14.46 9.92 -1.62
N ASP A 108 -13.94 10.13 -2.84
CA ASP A 108 -12.81 9.38 -3.39
C ASP A 108 -11.52 9.67 -2.62
N GLN A 109 -11.35 10.92 -2.17
CA GLN A 109 -10.21 11.32 -1.36
C GLN A 109 -10.28 10.68 0.04
N LEU A 110 -11.45 10.71 0.70
CA LEU A 110 -11.64 10.08 2.00
C LEU A 110 -11.51 8.56 1.93
N GLY A 111 -11.94 7.93 0.84
CA GLY A 111 -11.73 6.51 0.62
C GLY A 111 -10.23 6.10 0.61
N ILE A 112 -9.30 6.99 0.21
CA ILE A 112 -7.86 6.73 0.38
C ILE A 112 -7.49 6.65 1.87
N VAL A 113 -8.06 7.51 2.71
CA VAL A 113 -7.84 7.49 4.16
C VAL A 113 -8.42 6.21 4.77
N ASP A 114 -9.64 5.86 4.35
CA ASP A 114 -10.34 4.69 4.88
C ASP A 114 -9.59 3.39 4.56
N LEU A 115 -9.10 3.22 3.33
CA LEU A 115 -8.41 1.99 2.96
C LEU A 115 -6.92 1.99 3.35
N ASN A 116 -6.17 3.06 3.00
CA ASN A 116 -4.71 3.05 3.17
C ASN A 116 -4.26 3.31 4.61
N ILE A 117 -5.11 3.92 5.44
CA ILE A 117 -4.79 4.28 6.83
C ILE A 117 -5.67 3.50 7.80
N ARG A 118 -7.00 3.76 7.81
CA ARG A 118 -7.91 3.19 8.82
C ARG A 118 -7.91 1.67 8.76
N ALA A 119 -8.21 1.07 7.61
CA ALA A 119 -8.27 -0.39 7.47
C ALA A 119 -6.93 -1.07 7.82
N LEU A 120 -5.81 -0.54 7.34
CA LEU A 120 -4.47 -1.02 7.69
C LEU A 120 -4.24 -0.98 9.20
N THR A 121 -4.59 0.13 9.85
CA THR A 121 -4.41 0.33 11.28
C THR A 121 -5.30 -0.63 12.08
N GLU A 122 -6.60 -0.72 11.74
CA GLU A 122 -7.55 -1.61 12.40
C GLU A 122 -7.12 -3.08 12.29
N LEU A 123 -6.72 -3.54 11.12
CA LEU A 123 -6.23 -4.92 10.94
C LEU A 123 -4.96 -5.16 11.75
N THR A 124 -4.00 -4.25 11.69
CA THR A 124 -2.76 -4.37 12.45
C THR A 124 -3.03 -4.46 13.94
N LEU A 125 -3.79 -3.52 14.51
CA LEU A 125 -4.08 -3.47 15.95
C LEU A 125 -4.95 -4.64 16.42
N ARG A 126 -5.79 -5.21 15.54
CA ARG A 126 -6.61 -6.38 15.87
C ARG A 126 -5.77 -7.65 16.05
N PHE A 127 -4.82 -7.92 15.14
CA PHE A 127 -4.08 -9.18 15.15
C PHE A 127 -2.76 -9.12 15.93
N LEU A 128 -2.19 -7.95 16.10
CA LEU A 128 -0.88 -7.76 16.76
C LEU A 128 -0.83 -8.28 18.21
N PRO A 129 -1.86 -8.06 19.07
CA PRO A 129 -1.81 -8.58 20.46
C PRO A 129 -1.69 -10.09 20.53
N ALA A 130 -2.42 -10.81 19.69
CA ALA A 130 -2.35 -12.27 19.64
C ALA A 130 -1.00 -12.77 19.10
N MET A 131 -0.38 -12.09 18.15
CA MET A 131 0.98 -12.37 17.67
C MET A 131 2.00 -12.18 18.80
N ALA A 132 1.93 -11.05 19.51
CA ALA A 132 2.80 -10.76 20.65
C ALA A 132 2.66 -11.79 21.77
N ALA A 133 1.44 -12.18 22.11
CA ALA A 133 1.18 -13.19 23.13
C ALA A 133 1.75 -14.58 22.75
N ARG A 134 1.79 -14.91 21.45
CA ARG A 134 2.40 -16.15 20.95
C ARG A 134 3.93 -16.08 20.82
N GLY A 135 4.51 -14.88 20.91
CA GLY A 135 5.95 -14.66 20.69
C GLY A 135 6.42 -14.92 19.26
N ARG A 136 5.50 -14.89 18.27
CA ARG A 136 5.81 -15.15 16.86
C ARG A 136 4.80 -14.53 15.91
N GLY A 137 5.19 -14.45 14.63
CA GLY A 137 4.38 -13.90 13.57
C GLY A 137 4.79 -12.47 13.19
N GLY A 138 3.92 -11.74 12.55
CA GLY A 138 4.19 -10.34 12.26
C GLY A 138 3.38 -9.74 11.13
N VAL A 139 3.79 -8.52 10.76
CA VAL A 139 3.05 -7.68 9.82
C VAL A 139 3.97 -7.18 8.71
N ILE A 140 3.54 -7.30 7.46
CA ILE A 140 4.16 -6.67 6.29
C ILE A 140 3.26 -5.53 5.83
N ASN A 141 3.69 -4.29 5.98
CA ASN A 141 2.97 -3.10 5.54
C ASN A 141 3.55 -2.56 4.23
N LEU A 142 2.73 -2.47 3.16
CA LEU A 142 3.15 -1.91 1.87
C LEU A 142 3.15 -0.37 1.93
N GLY A 143 4.33 0.19 2.22
CA GLY A 143 4.67 1.59 2.08
C GLY A 143 4.89 2.00 0.62
N SER A 144 5.73 3.01 0.40
CA SER A 144 6.20 3.49 -0.90
C SER A 144 7.30 4.54 -0.68
N VAL A 145 8.17 4.76 -1.66
CA VAL A 145 9.05 5.94 -1.70
C VAL A 145 8.25 7.26 -1.60
N ALA A 146 6.97 7.26 -1.98
CA ALA A 146 6.05 8.38 -1.76
C ALA A 146 5.90 8.77 -0.29
N GLY A 147 6.19 7.88 0.66
CA GLY A 147 6.17 8.17 2.10
C GLY A 147 7.32 9.05 2.60
N TYR A 148 8.26 9.44 1.74
CA TYR A 148 9.40 10.30 2.09
C TYR A 148 9.27 11.74 1.61
N LEU A 149 8.30 12.00 0.75
CA LEU A 149 8.10 13.33 0.17
C LEU A 149 6.64 13.74 0.21
N PRO A 150 6.34 15.04 0.25
CA PRO A 150 5.02 15.53 -0.08
C PRO A 150 4.79 15.43 -1.60
N GLY A 151 3.59 15.00 -2.01
CA GLY A 151 3.24 14.76 -3.41
C GLY A 151 2.10 15.67 -3.92
N PRO A 152 2.40 16.86 -4.48
CA PRO A 152 1.38 17.67 -5.14
C PRO A 152 0.62 16.87 -6.20
N ASN A 153 -0.69 17.05 -6.32
CA ASN A 153 -1.64 16.29 -7.15
C ASN A 153 -1.85 14.82 -6.75
N MET A 154 -1.29 14.36 -5.63
CA MET A 154 -1.55 13.05 -5.00
C MET A 154 -1.42 13.17 -3.47
N ALA A 155 -1.82 14.29 -2.90
CA ALA A 155 -1.52 14.66 -1.52
C ALA A 155 -1.88 13.58 -0.50
N LEU A 156 -3.11 13.06 -0.55
CA LEU A 156 -3.57 12.03 0.39
C LEU A 156 -2.84 10.68 0.22
N TYR A 157 -2.50 10.30 -1.01
CA TYR A 157 -1.72 9.09 -1.23
C TYR A 157 -0.33 9.20 -0.59
N TYR A 158 0.39 10.30 -0.84
CA TYR A 158 1.72 10.51 -0.24
C TYR A 158 1.65 10.60 1.29
N ALA A 159 0.66 11.32 1.82
CA ALA A 159 0.40 11.40 3.25
C ALA A 159 0.10 10.03 3.86
N SER A 160 -0.74 9.20 3.20
CA SER A 160 -1.04 7.86 3.66
C SER A 160 0.21 6.97 3.71
N LYS A 161 1.10 7.07 2.72
CA LYS A 161 2.35 6.29 2.72
C LYS A 161 3.38 6.80 3.74
N SER A 162 3.35 8.10 4.08
CA SER A 162 4.12 8.64 5.20
C SER A 162 3.61 8.11 6.54
N PHE A 163 2.28 8.03 6.72
CA PHE A 163 1.67 7.39 7.87
C PHE A 163 2.09 5.94 8.00
N VAL A 164 1.95 5.14 6.93
CA VAL A 164 2.30 3.71 6.95
C VAL A 164 3.77 3.52 7.34
N ARG A 165 4.68 4.32 6.80
CA ARG A 165 6.10 4.28 7.15
C ARG A 165 6.33 4.56 8.63
N SER A 166 5.80 5.66 9.14
CA SER A 166 5.98 6.09 10.53
C SER A 166 5.38 5.06 11.50
N PHE A 167 4.13 4.66 11.27
CA PHE A 167 3.42 3.67 12.07
C PHE A 167 4.15 2.32 12.14
N SER A 168 4.57 1.79 10.98
CA SER A 168 5.29 0.52 10.93
C SER A 168 6.63 0.56 11.65
N THR A 169 7.38 1.67 11.51
CA THR A 169 8.69 1.81 12.13
C THR A 169 8.56 1.88 13.66
N SER A 170 7.58 2.63 14.16
CA SER A 170 7.30 2.73 15.59
C SER A 170 6.89 1.39 16.19
N LEU A 171 5.94 0.69 15.56
CA LEU A 171 5.51 -0.62 16.03
C LEU A 171 6.63 -1.66 16.03
N ASN A 172 7.50 -1.64 15.00
CA ASN A 172 8.63 -2.57 14.97
C ASN A 172 9.60 -2.34 16.13
N GLU A 173 9.79 -1.09 16.55
CA GLU A 173 10.62 -0.76 17.70
C GLU A 173 9.93 -1.17 19.03
N GLU A 174 8.63 -0.87 19.18
CA GLU A 174 7.84 -1.24 20.36
C GLU A 174 7.81 -2.76 20.58
N LEU A 175 7.86 -3.56 19.51
CA LEU A 175 7.80 -5.02 19.55
C LEU A 175 9.18 -5.69 19.63
N ARG A 176 10.25 -4.92 19.79
CA ARG A 176 11.59 -5.46 19.91
C ARG A 176 11.69 -6.47 21.07
N GLY A 177 12.19 -7.67 20.78
CA GLY A 177 12.33 -8.74 21.76
C GLY A 177 11.07 -9.60 21.98
N THR A 178 9.93 -9.27 21.36
CA THR A 178 8.69 -10.05 21.49
C THR A 178 8.61 -11.26 20.55
N GLY A 179 9.53 -11.39 19.59
CA GLY A 179 9.46 -12.39 18.52
C GLY A 179 8.54 -12.00 17.36
N VAL A 180 7.93 -10.82 17.39
CA VAL A 180 7.05 -10.29 16.33
C VAL A 180 7.79 -9.23 15.50
N THR A 181 7.71 -9.33 14.18
CA THR A 181 8.33 -8.36 13.26
C THR A 181 7.28 -7.54 12.53
N VAL A 182 7.46 -6.22 12.49
CA VAL A 182 6.67 -5.32 11.62
C VAL A 182 7.57 -4.76 10.53
N THR A 183 7.38 -5.23 9.30
CA THR A 183 8.19 -4.84 8.14
C THR A 183 7.49 -3.79 7.29
N CYS A 184 8.07 -2.60 7.17
CA CYS A 184 7.65 -1.60 6.18
C CYS A 184 8.37 -1.84 4.86
N VAL A 185 7.64 -2.20 3.81
CA VAL A 185 8.20 -2.37 2.45
C VAL A 185 7.98 -1.09 1.67
N THR A 186 9.05 -0.49 1.16
CA THR A 186 9.04 0.83 0.52
C THR A 186 9.54 0.73 -0.94
N PRO A 187 8.70 0.23 -1.86
CA PRO A 187 9.08 0.14 -3.27
C PRO A 187 9.06 1.50 -3.96
N GLY A 188 9.86 1.63 -5.01
CA GLY A 188 9.70 2.63 -6.06
C GLY A 188 8.51 2.33 -6.96
N PRO A 189 8.45 2.89 -8.19
CA PRO A 189 7.42 2.55 -9.16
C PRO A 189 7.47 1.06 -9.51
N VAL A 190 6.32 0.38 -9.40
CA VAL A 190 6.18 -1.05 -9.72
C VAL A 190 5.31 -1.19 -10.97
N ALA A 191 5.68 -2.10 -11.86
CA ALA A 191 4.94 -2.38 -13.10
C ALA A 191 3.64 -3.14 -12.80
N THR A 192 2.65 -2.47 -12.23
CA THR A 192 1.35 -3.03 -11.85
C THR A 192 0.21 -2.16 -12.40
N GLU A 193 -1.02 -2.67 -12.30
CA GLU A 193 -2.22 -1.91 -12.67
C GLU A 193 -2.45 -0.65 -11.81
N PHE A 194 -1.82 -0.56 -10.64
CA PHE A 194 -1.86 0.61 -9.78
C PHE A 194 -1.51 1.91 -10.54
N LEU A 195 -0.48 1.87 -11.40
CA LEU A 195 -0.08 3.04 -12.17
C LEU A 195 -1.15 3.48 -13.18
N ARG A 196 -1.93 2.54 -13.72
CA ARG A 196 -3.06 2.84 -14.62
C ARG A 196 -4.26 3.36 -13.85
N SER A 197 -4.69 2.64 -12.82
CA SER A 197 -5.90 2.94 -12.04
C SER A 197 -5.78 4.27 -11.27
N SER A 198 -4.62 4.59 -10.73
CA SER A 198 -4.36 5.87 -10.05
C SER A 198 -4.23 7.06 -11.00
N GLY A 199 -4.09 6.84 -12.31
CA GLY A 199 -3.74 7.88 -13.29
C GLY A 199 -2.29 8.37 -13.20
N ALA A 200 -1.49 7.84 -12.27
CA ALA A 200 -0.10 8.24 -12.05
C ALA A 200 0.82 7.86 -13.22
N GLY A 201 0.60 6.71 -13.86
CA GLY A 201 1.45 6.21 -14.95
C GLY A 201 1.56 7.13 -16.15
N ARG A 202 0.67 8.11 -16.28
CA ARG A 202 0.72 9.12 -17.33
C ARG A 202 1.53 10.38 -16.96
N ALA A 203 1.95 10.55 -15.70
CA ALA A 203 2.79 11.69 -15.29
C ALA A 203 4.24 11.45 -15.70
N ALA A 204 4.97 12.54 -16.02
CA ALA A 204 6.35 12.49 -16.47
C ALA A 204 7.27 11.80 -15.44
N LEU A 205 7.03 12.02 -14.15
CA LEU A 205 7.77 11.40 -13.05
C LEU A 205 7.83 9.86 -13.18
N PHE A 206 6.68 9.22 -13.45
CA PHE A 206 6.59 7.75 -13.54
C PHE A 206 7.04 7.17 -14.88
N LYS A 207 7.30 8.04 -15.87
CA LYS A 207 7.91 7.64 -17.14
C LYS A 207 9.44 7.59 -17.05
N ILE A 208 10.03 8.45 -16.23
CA ILE A 208 11.49 8.61 -16.08
C ILE A 208 12.05 7.58 -15.09
N LEU A 209 11.30 7.27 -14.02
CA LEU A 209 11.78 6.35 -12.98
C LEU A 209 11.75 4.89 -13.45
N PRO A 210 12.85 4.14 -13.25
CA PRO A 210 12.88 2.70 -13.54
C PRO A 210 11.81 1.97 -12.73
N LYS A 211 11.11 1.04 -13.37
CA LYS A 211 10.08 0.21 -12.75
C LYS A 211 10.66 -1.15 -12.42
N VAL A 212 10.28 -1.67 -11.26
CA VAL A 212 10.57 -3.05 -10.86
C VAL A 212 9.32 -3.92 -11.03
N SER A 213 9.48 -5.25 -11.10
CA SER A 213 8.34 -6.17 -11.16
C SER A 213 7.68 -6.36 -9.79
N ALA A 214 6.44 -6.82 -9.78
CA ALA A 214 5.72 -7.16 -8.54
C ALA A 214 6.38 -8.34 -7.83
N GLU A 215 6.87 -9.32 -8.58
CA GLU A 215 7.56 -10.52 -8.09
C GLU A 215 8.86 -10.16 -7.37
N TYR A 216 9.66 -9.27 -7.95
CA TYR A 216 10.89 -8.79 -7.31
C TYR A 216 10.60 -8.07 -5.97
N VAL A 217 9.57 -7.21 -5.95
CA VAL A 217 9.16 -6.54 -4.71
C VAL A 217 8.67 -7.55 -3.68
N ALA A 218 7.87 -8.52 -4.08
CA ALA A 218 7.33 -9.56 -3.23
C ALA A 218 8.44 -10.43 -2.62
N GLU A 219 9.41 -10.85 -3.43
CA GLU A 219 10.59 -11.61 -2.97
C GLU A 219 11.37 -10.83 -1.91
N LYS A 220 11.71 -9.57 -2.18
CA LYS A 220 12.45 -8.73 -1.21
C LYS A 220 11.65 -8.46 0.06
N ALA A 221 10.32 -8.27 -0.07
CA ALA A 221 9.43 -8.07 1.07
C ALA A 221 9.42 -9.30 1.98
N TRP A 222 9.18 -10.48 1.39
CA TRP A 222 9.08 -11.73 2.13
C TRP A 222 10.39 -12.12 2.81
N HIS A 223 11.50 -12.14 2.05
CA HIS A 223 12.82 -12.41 2.62
C HIS A 223 13.24 -11.40 3.69
N GLY A 224 12.92 -10.12 3.50
CA GLY A 224 13.21 -9.10 4.49
C GLY A 224 12.44 -9.32 5.80
N PHE A 225 11.16 -9.65 5.69
CA PHE A 225 10.30 -10.00 6.81
C PHE A 225 10.83 -11.24 7.56
N LYS A 226 11.12 -12.32 6.86
CA LYS A 226 11.68 -13.57 7.44
C LYS A 226 13.05 -13.34 8.11
N ALA A 227 13.81 -12.37 7.63
CA ALA A 227 15.08 -11.95 8.25
C ALA A 227 14.90 -10.97 9.42
N GLY A 228 13.68 -10.72 9.90
CA GLY A 228 13.39 -9.80 11.01
C GLY A 228 13.65 -8.34 10.71
N ARG A 229 13.69 -7.94 9.42
CA ARG A 229 13.99 -6.55 9.04
C ARG A 229 12.75 -5.67 9.18
N GLY A 230 12.81 -4.65 10.02
CA GLY A 230 11.73 -3.65 10.16
C GLY A 230 11.53 -2.77 8.92
N PHE A 231 12.52 -2.72 8.01
CA PHE A 231 12.49 -1.87 6.84
C PHE A 231 13.13 -2.52 5.60
N VAL A 232 12.40 -2.50 4.46
CA VAL A 232 12.85 -3.08 3.20
C VAL A 232 12.61 -2.11 2.05
N VAL A 233 13.66 -1.79 1.30
CA VAL A 233 13.62 -0.93 0.10
C VAL A 233 13.98 -1.75 -1.13
N PRO A 234 13.01 -2.27 -1.89
CA PRO A 234 13.26 -3.01 -3.11
C PRO A 234 13.77 -2.10 -4.24
N GLY A 235 14.95 -2.41 -4.75
CA GLY A 235 15.54 -1.73 -5.91
C GLY A 235 16.42 -0.52 -5.57
N PHE A 236 17.46 -0.36 -6.40
CA PHE A 236 18.47 0.70 -6.23
C PHE A 236 17.88 2.10 -6.48
N SER A 237 17.01 2.23 -7.49
CA SER A 237 16.32 3.50 -7.80
C SER A 237 15.47 4.01 -6.64
N ALA A 238 14.82 3.12 -5.89
CA ALA A 238 14.06 3.46 -4.70
C ALA A 238 14.96 4.03 -3.61
N LYS A 239 16.14 3.43 -3.39
CA LYS A 239 17.13 3.93 -2.42
C LYS A 239 17.62 5.33 -2.76
N ILE A 240 17.95 5.58 -4.04
CA ILE A 240 18.34 6.91 -4.54
C ILE A 240 17.20 7.91 -4.33
N THR A 241 15.97 7.55 -4.67
CA THR A 241 14.80 8.43 -4.49
C THR A 241 14.64 8.82 -3.02
N ILE A 242 14.80 7.89 -2.10
CA ILE A 242 14.72 8.15 -0.66
C ILE A 242 15.85 9.08 -0.23
N ALA A 243 17.09 8.84 -0.67
CA ALA A 243 18.24 9.70 -0.33
C ALA A 243 18.00 11.13 -0.82
N ILE A 244 17.57 11.33 -2.07
CA ILE A 244 17.22 12.64 -2.61
C ILE A 244 16.11 13.30 -1.78
N ALA A 245 15.06 12.55 -1.44
CA ALA A 245 13.94 13.05 -0.65
C ALA A 245 14.32 13.47 0.77
N THR A 246 15.32 12.83 1.34
CA THR A 246 15.81 13.10 2.71
C THR A 246 16.75 14.30 2.76
N PHE A 247 17.66 14.42 1.80
CA PHE A 247 18.71 15.43 1.84
C PHE A 247 18.40 16.72 1.06
N LEU A 248 17.51 16.65 0.05
CA LEU A 248 17.21 17.82 -0.75
C LEU A 248 16.20 18.74 -0.02
N PRO A 249 16.46 20.06 0.07
CA PRO A 249 15.50 21.00 0.68
C PRO A 249 14.11 20.93 0.00
N LYS A 250 13.07 20.92 0.82
CA LYS A 250 11.68 20.84 0.35
C LYS A 250 11.29 22.02 -0.56
N THR A 251 11.91 23.17 -0.37
CA THR A 251 11.73 24.35 -1.21
C THR A 251 12.13 24.13 -2.67
N ILE A 252 13.11 23.27 -2.94
CA ILE A 252 13.54 22.88 -4.28
C ILE A 252 12.70 21.67 -4.78
N LEU A 253 12.53 20.69 -3.92
CA LEU A 253 11.92 19.41 -4.27
C LEU A 253 10.42 19.54 -4.62
N LEU A 254 9.66 20.33 -3.86
CA LEU A 254 8.22 20.50 -4.06
C LEU A 254 7.83 21.10 -5.41
N PRO A 255 8.42 22.22 -5.86
CA PRO A 255 8.14 22.76 -7.18
C PRO A 255 8.50 21.78 -8.31
N LEU A 256 9.60 21.05 -8.17
CA LEU A 256 10.04 20.06 -9.14
C LEU A 256 9.04 18.90 -9.25
N ILE A 257 8.68 18.27 -8.11
CA ILE A 257 7.68 17.19 -8.09
C ILE A 257 6.33 17.69 -8.62
N GLY A 258 5.90 18.87 -8.20
CA GLY A 258 4.65 19.48 -8.67
C GLY A 258 4.62 19.66 -10.19
N ARG A 259 5.73 20.07 -10.81
CA ARG A 259 5.85 20.17 -12.27
C ARG A 259 5.82 18.79 -12.94
N LEU A 260 6.58 17.83 -12.42
CA LEU A 260 6.67 16.47 -12.98
C LEU A 260 5.38 15.65 -12.83
N GLN A 261 4.58 15.91 -11.82
CA GLN A 261 3.28 15.26 -11.62
C GLN A 261 2.13 15.94 -12.37
N ARG A 262 2.27 17.21 -12.74
CA ARG A 262 1.26 17.97 -13.47
C ARG A 262 1.32 17.66 -14.97
N ARG A 263 0.16 17.57 -15.60
CA ARG A 263 0.03 17.52 -17.05
C ARG A 263 -0.54 18.81 -17.58
N THR A 264 -0.21 19.13 -18.81
CA THR A 264 -0.79 20.27 -19.53
C THR A 264 -2.29 20.09 -19.79
N SER A 265 -2.78 18.84 -19.85
CA SER A 265 -4.19 18.47 -20.02
C SER A 265 -4.99 18.41 -18.72
N ASP A 266 -4.35 18.50 -17.56
CA ASP A 266 -5.07 18.51 -16.28
C ASP A 266 -5.88 19.79 -16.12
N LEU A 267 -7.05 19.73 -15.46
CA LEU A 267 -7.82 20.92 -15.14
C LEU A 267 -6.99 21.86 -14.24
N CYS A 268 -7.11 23.16 -14.52
CA CYS A 268 -6.42 24.17 -13.74
C CYS A 268 -7.03 24.27 -12.33
N PRO A 269 -6.22 24.22 -11.26
CA PRO A 269 -6.74 24.31 -9.87
C PRO A 269 -7.39 25.67 -9.55
N CYS A 270 -7.34 26.65 -10.48
CA CYS A 270 -7.98 27.95 -10.30
C CYS A 270 -9.52 27.91 -10.45
N GLY A 271 -10.12 26.75 -10.74
CA GLY A 271 -11.57 26.59 -10.88
C GLY A 271 -12.17 27.08 -12.19
N SER A 272 -11.36 27.53 -13.16
CA SER A 272 -11.86 28.09 -14.44
C SER A 272 -12.48 27.05 -15.38
N GLY A 273 -12.45 25.76 -15.06
CA GLY A 273 -12.86 24.67 -15.95
C GLY A 273 -11.93 24.43 -17.15
N LYS A 274 -10.91 25.27 -17.35
CA LYS A 274 -9.92 25.16 -18.44
C LYS A 274 -8.80 24.18 -18.06
N THR A 275 -8.17 23.57 -19.08
CA THR A 275 -6.94 22.81 -18.84
C THR A 275 -5.80 23.75 -18.40
N PHE A 276 -4.79 23.20 -17.75
CA PHE A 276 -3.63 23.99 -17.32
C PHE A 276 -2.93 24.68 -18.50
N ARG A 277 -2.89 24.03 -19.67
CA ARG A 277 -2.35 24.62 -20.92
C ARG A 277 -3.17 25.82 -21.38
N GLN A 278 -4.49 25.68 -21.40
CA GLN A 278 -5.40 26.76 -21.83
C GLN A 278 -5.38 27.94 -20.87
N CYS A 279 -5.37 27.65 -19.57
CA CYS A 279 -5.33 28.66 -18.52
C CYS A 279 -4.02 29.46 -18.57
N ARG A 280 -2.92 28.82 -18.85
CA ARG A 280 -1.61 29.47 -18.99
C ARG A 280 -1.52 30.32 -20.26
N ALA A 281 -2.09 29.84 -21.36
CA ALA A 281 -2.13 30.58 -22.64
C ALA A 281 -3.02 31.84 -22.57
N SER A 282 -4.05 31.83 -21.70
CA SER A 282 -4.96 32.98 -21.52
C SER A 282 -4.44 34.01 -20.50
N GLY A 283 -3.16 33.97 -20.11
CA GLY A 283 -2.57 34.93 -19.18
C GLY A 283 -3.09 34.87 -17.73
N HIS A 284 -3.92 33.89 -17.41
CA HIS A 284 -4.41 33.65 -16.05
C HIS A 284 -3.26 33.08 -15.20
N GLN A 285 -2.32 33.93 -14.85
CA GLN A 285 -1.42 33.64 -13.74
C GLN A 285 -2.29 33.59 -12.48
N ALA A 286 -2.40 32.44 -11.84
CA ALA A 286 -2.89 32.38 -10.49
C ALA A 286 -2.09 33.43 -9.69
N LYS A 287 -2.75 34.52 -9.30
CA LYS A 287 -2.17 35.51 -8.41
C LYS A 287 -1.66 34.69 -7.22
N ARG A 288 -0.36 34.67 -7.02
CA ARG A 288 0.23 34.27 -5.77
C ARG A 288 -0.28 35.32 -4.77
N ASN A 289 -1.37 35.01 -4.08
CA ASN A 289 -1.65 35.67 -2.82
C ASN A 289 -0.59 35.17 -1.86
N VAL A 290 0.53 35.87 -1.84
CA VAL A 290 1.39 35.96 -0.67
C VAL A 290 0.60 36.91 0.23
N ALA A 291 -0.22 36.36 1.12
CA ALA A 291 -0.67 37.10 2.27
C ALA A 291 0.51 37.13 3.25
N GLU A 292 0.87 38.32 3.64
CA GLU A 292 1.80 38.72 4.68
C GLU A 292 1.51 38.03 6.03
#